data_18ff5b9cbd9b049519f086910a7c3702
#
_entry.id   18ff5b9cbd9b049519f086910a7c3702
#
_cell.length_a   1.000
_cell.length_b   1.000
_cell.length_c   1.000
_cell.angle_alpha   90.00
_cell.angle_beta   90.00
_cell.angle_gamma   90.00
#
_symmetry.space_group_name_H-M   'P 1'
#
loop_
_entity.id
_entity.type
_entity.pdbx_description
1 polymer ?
#
loop_
_entity_poly.entity_id
_entity_poly.type
_entity_poly.pdbx_seq_one_letter_code
_entity_poly.pdbx_strand_id
1 'polypeptide(L)'
;MGYEDQSHAELGEMLKERGLDVPKTKEERIAALNEVDASTPFIHRMQDRFPWATVPVIAVVMILVIGGSVTAILFGDNIIGWFGEEEFDGELIDFDSAQARAFAEGLLALGHPDWEGRMSGTAQEHATAQSNLNNFSEFGLAIEDNSFAVPMFEIQDEPELRICIPGTIPFGSTATPCSIFDLNRQEVDFNHREQFVLQGYSGSSDYQFQDNIPVVDLGNASDDSVWENASASIGMVFGQGGVSSNTQLLLNAQQNDLYGLILVTWDSTGGENPPNNCKIPGDEGRCVPYFKSVDTSQFESLPPGIPFMMVSNDVGEQIRDEVVNGEGRIAMVVSVDNQGERDVKAPCGILPGKTDELIIFGGHHDTVYNGAGAVDDTSGTATVLELARQFANMAESKGQPHYTMKFCTWGGEEEGLHGSKAFVAAYLGQLQE
;
A
#
# COMPACT_ATOMS: atom_id res chain seq x y z
N MET A 1 -16.92 -7.82 -10.72
CA MET A 1 -18.27 -7.75 -10.13
C MET A 1 -19.12 -8.75 -10.89
N GLY A 2 -19.69 -9.72 -10.19
CA GLY A 2 -20.60 -10.68 -10.82
C GLY A 2 -21.96 -10.03 -11.13
N TYR A 3 -22.73 -10.68 -11.94
CA TYR A 3 -24.08 -10.23 -12.31
C TYR A 3 -25.13 -10.57 -11.24
N GLU A 4 -24.74 -11.20 -10.15
CA GLU A 4 -25.63 -11.71 -9.09
C GLU A 4 -26.42 -10.60 -8.39
N ASP A 5 -25.80 -9.42 -8.25
CA ASP A 5 -26.39 -8.26 -7.57
C ASP A 5 -27.34 -7.45 -8.46
N GLN A 6 -27.39 -7.73 -9.77
CA GLN A 6 -28.25 -7.05 -10.69
C GLN A 6 -29.70 -7.57 -10.63
N SER A 7 -30.65 -6.67 -10.81
CA SER A 7 -32.05 -7.06 -10.89
C SER A 7 -32.37 -7.81 -12.19
N HIS A 8 -33.44 -8.60 -12.20
CA HIS A 8 -33.90 -9.32 -13.37
C HIS A 8 -34.17 -8.40 -14.58
N ALA A 9 -34.63 -7.17 -14.33
CA ALA A 9 -34.88 -6.18 -15.38
C ALA A 9 -33.57 -5.65 -16.00
N GLU A 10 -32.62 -5.28 -15.16
CA GLU A 10 -31.31 -4.79 -15.59
C GLU A 10 -30.54 -5.81 -16.41
N LEU A 11 -30.52 -7.07 -15.99
CA LEU A 11 -29.92 -8.16 -16.77
C LEU A 11 -30.59 -8.33 -18.14
N GLY A 12 -31.88 -8.12 -18.22
CA GLY A 12 -32.63 -8.16 -19.49
C GLY A 12 -32.26 -7.02 -20.43
N GLU A 13 -32.05 -5.83 -19.94
CA GLU A 13 -31.61 -4.68 -20.75
C GLU A 13 -30.15 -4.87 -21.21
N MET A 14 -29.26 -5.36 -20.35
CA MET A 14 -27.86 -5.65 -20.69
C MET A 14 -27.75 -6.68 -21.82
N LEU A 15 -28.61 -7.69 -21.84
CA LEU A 15 -28.65 -8.67 -22.91
C LEU A 15 -29.14 -8.06 -24.23
N LYS A 16 -30.21 -7.23 -24.21
CA LYS A 16 -30.72 -6.53 -25.37
C LYS A 16 -29.69 -5.57 -25.97
N GLU A 17 -29.01 -4.79 -25.15
CA GLU A 17 -27.95 -3.89 -25.61
C GLU A 17 -26.83 -4.62 -26.34
N ARG A 18 -26.57 -5.87 -25.94
CA ARG A 18 -25.59 -6.76 -26.61
C ARG A 18 -26.16 -7.56 -27.78
N GLY A 19 -27.42 -7.33 -28.14
CA GLY A 19 -28.08 -8.01 -29.25
C GLY A 19 -28.39 -9.48 -29.01
N LEU A 20 -28.54 -9.88 -27.75
CA LEU A 20 -28.79 -11.27 -27.35
C LEU A 20 -30.25 -11.50 -27.00
N ASP A 21 -30.68 -12.75 -27.17
CA ASP A 21 -31.99 -13.18 -26.69
C ASP A 21 -32.06 -13.07 -25.17
N VAL A 22 -33.23 -12.64 -24.64
CA VAL A 22 -33.45 -12.41 -23.22
C VAL A 22 -34.14 -13.61 -22.59
N PRO A 23 -33.42 -14.47 -21.85
CA PRO A 23 -34.00 -15.62 -21.18
C PRO A 23 -35.03 -15.23 -20.09
N LYS A 24 -35.84 -16.21 -19.70
CA LYS A 24 -36.97 -15.95 -18.76
C LYS A 24 -36.54 -15.89 -17.30
N THR A 25 -35.50 -16.62 -16.90
CA THR A 25 -35.07 -16.67 -15.50
C THR A 25 -33.83 -15.79 -15.26
N LYS A 26 -33.61 -15.37 -14.01
CA LYS A 26 -32.46 -14.57 -13.62
C LYS A 26 -31.16 -15.36 -13.84
N GLU A 27 -31.15 -16.62 -13.46
CA GLU A 27 -30.00 -17.52 -13.58
C GLU A 27 -29.56 -17.72 -15.03
N GLU A 28 -30.54 -17.92 -15.95
CA GLU A 28 -30.25 -18.05 -17.38
C GLU A 28 -29.69 -16.74 -17.98
N ARG A 29 -30.14 -15.58 -17.51
CA ARG A 29 -29.62 -14.27 -17.95
C ARG A 29 -28.19 -14.05 -17.50
N ILE A 30 -27.87 -14.39 -16.24
CA ILE A 30 -26.51 -14.37 -15.71
C ILE A 30 -25.60 -15.31 -16.50
N ALA A 31 -26.06 -16.53 -16.77
CA ALA A 31 -25.29 -17.51 -17.54
C ALA A 31 -24.98 -17.02 -18.97
N ALA A 32 -25.97 -16.44 -19.64
CA ALA A 32 -25.80 -15.90 -20.99
C ALA A 32 -24.82 -14.72 -21.03
N LEU A 33 -24.87 -13.82 -20.07
CA LEU A 33 -23.93 -12.70 -19.94
C LEU A 33 -22.51 -13.17 -19.65
N ASN A 34 -22.35 -14.13 -18.74
CA ASN A 34 -21.05 -14.73 -18.42
C ASN A 34 -20.44 -15.48 -19.61
N GLU A 35 -21.24 -16.17 -20.42
CA GLU A 35 -20.78 -16.87 -21.64
C GLU A 35 -20.25 -15.88 -22.67
N VAL A 36 -20.96 -14.76 -22.89
CA VAL A 36 -20.52 -13.70 -23.82
C VAL A 36 -19.26 -13.02 -23.29
N ASP A 37 -19.22 -12.69 -22.01
CA ASP A 37 -18.03 -12.08 -21.40
C ASP A 37 -16.81 -13.03 -21.44
N ALA A 38 -17.01 -14.33 -21.33
CA ALA A 38 -15.94 -15.31 -21.49
C ALA A 38 -15.44 -15.42 -22.93
N SER A 39 -16.33 -15.26 -23.90
CA SER A 39 -16.00 -15.34 -25.34
C SER A 39 -15.48 -14.02 -25.92
N THR A 40 -15.73 -12.89 -25.24
CA THR A 40 -15.31 -11.56 -25.71
C THR A 40 -13.83 -11.34 -25.40
N PRO A 41 -13.01 -10.95 -26.40
CA PRO A 41 -11.62 -10.60 -26.15
C PRO A 41 -11.47 -9.53 -25.06
N PHE A 42 -10.48 -9.69 -24.19
CA PHE A 42 -10.26 -8.80 -23.04
C PHE A 42 -10.21 -7.31 -23.42
N ILE A 43 -9.61 -7.00 -24.56
CA ILE A 43 -9.51 -5.63 -25.10
C ILE A 43 -10.90 -5.01 -25.36
N HIS A 44 -11.82 -5.75 -25.94
CA HIS A 44 -13.18 -5.25 -26.18
C HIS A 44 -13.94 -5.02 -24.87
N ARG A 45 -13.78 -5.91 -23.88
CA ARG A 45 -14.35 -5.73 -22.54
C ARG A 45 -13.85 -4.47 -21.83
N MET A 46 -12.57 -4.12 -22.03
CA MET A 46 -11.99 -2.88 -21.52
C MET A 46 -12.52 -1.64 -22.24
N GLN A 47 -12.71 -1.69 -23.55
CA GLN A 47 -13.26 -0.57 -24.32
C GLN A 47 -14.73 -0.29 -24.00
N ASP A 48 -15.54 -1.32 -23.78
CA ASP A 48 -16.93 -1.17 -23.35
C ASP A 48 -17.04 -0.50 -21.96
N ARG A 49 -16.11 -0.82 -21.08
CA ARG A 49 -16.08 -0.28 -19.73
C ARG A 49 -15.46 1.14 -19.64
N PHE A 50 -14.58 1.46 -20.57
CA PHE A 50 -13.88 2.74 -20.68
C PHE A 50 -13.88 3.22 -22.15
N PRO A 51 -14.98 3.85 -22.60
CA PRO A 51 -15.16 4.24 -24.02
C PRO A 51 -14.09 5.22 -24.55
N TRP A 52 -13.37 5.90 -23.64
CA TRP A 52 -12.25 6.79 -23.96
C TRP A 52 -10.91 6.03 -24.17
N ALA A 53 -10.84 4.78 -23.77
CA ALA A 53 -9.61 3.99 -23.87
C ALA A 53 -9.48 3.42 -25.30
N THR A 54 -8.57 3.99 -26.08
CA THR A 54 -8.18 3.42 -27.37
C THR A 54 -7.26 2.22 -27.18
N VAL A 55 -7.12 1.38 -28.20
CA VAL A 55 -6.22 0.21 -28.14
C VAL A 55 -4.79 0.56 -27.69
N PRO A 56 -4.19 1.66 -28.14
CA PRO A 56 -2.89 2.13 -27.63
C PRO A 56 -2.90 2.45 -26.13
N VAL A 57 -3.92 3.17 -25.65
CA VAL A 57 -4.05 3.53 -24.22
C VAL A 57 -4.24 2.29 -23.35
N ILE A 58 -5.02 1.32 -23.81
CA ILE A 58 -5.20 0.04 -23.10
C ILE A 58 -3.88 -0.73 -23.02
N ALA A 59 -3.09 -0.73 -24.10
CA ALA A 59 -1.78 -1.40 -24.11
C ALA A 59 -0.81 -0.73 -23.10
N VAL A 60 -0.76 0.60 -23.03
CA VAL A 60 0.05 1.36 -22.05
C VAL A 60 -0.41 1.08 -20.63
N VAL A 61 -1.71 1.11 -20.35
CA VAL A 61 -2.26 0.82 -19.01
C VAL A 61 -1.99 -0.62 -18.60
N MET A 62 -2.03 -1.59 -19.52
CA MET A 62 -1.71 -2.99 -19.21
C MET A 62 -0.23 -3.21 -18.91
N ILE A 63 0.68 -2.47 -19.55
CA ILE A 63 2.12 -2.49 -19.21
C ILE A 63 2.35 -1.95 -17.79
N LEU A 64 1.53 -0.99 -17.36
CA LEU A 64 1.61 -0.39 -16.01
C LEU A 64 0.94 -1.24 -14.90
N VAL A 65 -0.07 -2.05 -15.23
CA VAL A 65 -0.92 -2.75 -14.23
C VAL A 65 -0.54 -4.23 -14.05
N ILE A 66 0.02 -4.86 -15.07
CA ILE A 66 0.41 -6.28 -15.00
C ILE A 66 1.93 -6.35 -15.04
N GLY A 67 2.56 -6.39 -13.86
CA GLY A 67 4.01 -6.49 -13.69
C GLY A 67 4.74 -7.21 -14.83
N GLY A 68 5.72 -6.53 -15.37
CA GLY A 68 6.45 -6.68 -16.65
C GLY A 68 6.79 -8.03 -17.26
N SER A 69 6.47 -9.16 -16.66
CA SER A 69 6.98 -10.46 -17.12
C SER A 69 6.10 -11.22 -18.13
N VAL A 70 4.82 -10.91 -18.25
CA VAL A 70 3.90 -11.66 -19.14
C VAL A 70 3.62 -10.91 -20.43
N THR A 71 3.72 -9.58 -20.43
CA THR A 71 3.32 -8.75 -21.57
C THR A 71 4.33 -8.76 -22.71
N ALA A 72 5.61 -8.87 -22.44
CA ALA A 72 6.66 -8.93 -23.48
C ALA A 72 6.55 -10.18 -24.35
N ILE A 73 6.05 -11.30 -23.80
CA ILE A 73 5.92 -12.57 -24.52
C ILE A 73 4.68 -12.58 -25.45
N LEU A 74 3.61 -11.85 -25.12
CA LEU A 74 2.34 -11.91 -25.87
C LEU A 74 2.19 -10.83 -26.95
N PHE A 75 3.01 -9.78 -26.93
CA PHE A 75 2.89 -8.63 -27.83
C PHE A 75 4.19 -8.24 -28.52
N GLY A 76 5.22 -9.10 -28.47
CA GLY A 76 6.54 -8.82 -29.07
C GLY A 76 6.45 -8.27 -30.49
N ASP A 77 5.65 -8.91 -31.33
CA ASP A 77 5.55 -8.54 -32.76
C ASP A 77 4.83 -7.20 -32.99
N ASN A 78 3.99 -6.73 -32.04
CA ASN A 78 3.23 -5.49 -32.18
C ASN A 78 3.91 -4.28 -31.52
N ILE A 79 4.73 -4.49 -30.51
CA ILE A 79 5.53 -3.42 -29.89
C ILE A 79 6.67 -2.98 -30.83
N ILE A 80 7.24 -3.94 -31.57
CA ILE A 80 8.32 -3.70 -32.54
C ILE A 80 7.89 -2.72 -33.65
N GLY A 81 6.63 -2.78 -34.10
CA GLY A 81 6.10 -1.83 -35.08
C GLY A 81 5.98 -0.38 -34.60
N TRP A 82 6.12 -0.12 -33.31
CA TRP A 82 6.06 1.22 -32.73
C TRP A 82 7.42 1.94 -32.71
N PHE A 83 8.51 1.21 -32.89
CA PHE A 83 9.89 1.76 -32.82
C PHE A 83 10.39 2.36 -34.15
N GLY A 84 9.51 2.60 -35.12
CA GLY A 84 9.85 3.25 -36.42
C GLY A 84 10.25 2.27 -37.52
N GLU A 85 10.13 2.72 -38.76
CA GLU A 85 10.27 1.90 -39.99
C GLU A 85 11.74 1.47 -40.32
N GLU A 86 12.74 1.84 -39.53
CA GLU A 86 14.08 1.27 -39.71
C GLU A 86 14.16 -0.05 -38.96
N GLU A 87 14.37 -1.12 -39.71
CA GLU A 87 14.47 -2.52 -39.29
C GLU A 87 15.18 -2.68 -37.94
N PHE A 88 14.40 -2.65 -36.88
CA PHE A 88 14.76 -3.37 -35.67
C PHE A 88 14.71 -4.85 -36.11
N ASP A 89 15.80 -5.57 -36.07
CA ASP A 89 15.92 -6.93 -36.59
C ASP A 89 15.12 -7.99 -35.80
N GLY A 90 14.12 -7.53 -35.03
CA GLY A 90 13.16 -8.38 -34.32
C GLY A 90 13.73 -9.16 -33.15
N GLU A 91 14.97 -8.91 -32.72
CA GLU A 91 15.49 -9.51 -31.51
C GLU A 91 14.80 -8.94 -30.27
N LEU A 92 14.22 -9.83 -29.48
CA LEU A 92 13.68 -9.50 -28.17
C LEU A 92 14.82 -9.06 -27.23
N ILE A 93 14.49 -8.21 -26.26
CA ILE A 93 15.38 -7.91 -25.15
C ILE A 93 15.66 -9.23 -24.43
N ASP A 94 16.94 -9.56 -24.25
CA ASP A 94 17.37 -10.71 -23.46
C ASP A 94 17.32 -10.34 -21.97
N PHE A 95 16.09 -10.34 -21.40
CA PHE A 95 15.88 -10.01 -20.01
C PHE A 95 16.52 -11.04 -19.09
N ASP A 96 17.54 -10.63 -18.35
CA ASP A 96 18.25 -11.50 -17.41
C ASP A 96 17.57 -11.49 -16.03
N SER A 97 16.76 -12.51 -15.80
CA SER A 97 16.05 -12.67 -14.52
C SER A 97 16.97 -12.89 -13.32
N ALA A 98 18.17 -13.43 -13.54
CA ALA A 98 19.15 -13.59 -12.46
C ALA A 98 19.76 -12.24 -12.08
N GLN A 99 20.02 -11.38 -13.06
CA GLN A 99 20.50 -10.02 -12.80
C GLN A 99 19.40 -9.16 -12.15
N ALA A 100 18.15 -9.23 -12.63
CA ALA A 100 17.02 -8.54 -11.99
C ALA A 100 16.86 -8.97 -10.52
N ARG A 101 17.01 -10.27 -10.25
CA ARG A 101 17.02 -10.78 -8.88
C ARG A 101 18.17 -10.22 -8.05
N ALA A 102 19.37 -10.14 -8.62
CA ALA A 102 20.55 -9.57 -7.92
C ALA A 102 20.33 -8.09 -7.57
N PHE A 103 19.69 -7.30 -8.46
CA PHE A 103 19.27 -5.94 -8.14
C PHE A 103 18.28 -5.92 -6.98
N ALA A 104 17.24 -6.75 -7.01
CA ALA A 104 16.26 -6.84 -5.94
C ALA A 104 16.91 -7.19 -4.59
N GLU A 105 17.79 -8.19 -4.55
CA GLU A 105 18.52 -8.58 -3.33
C GLU A 105 19.40 -7.44 -2.80
N GLY A 106 20.05 -6.69 -3.71
CA GLY A 106 20.85 -5.51 -3.35
C GLY A 106 20.00 -4.39 -2.74
N LEU A 107 18.82 -4.13 -3.30
CA LEU A 107 17.88 -3.11 -2.78
C LEU A 107 17.28 -3.52 -1.44
N LEU A 108 16.92 -4.79 -1.26
CA LEU A 108 16.41 -5.32 0.01
C LEU A 108 17.41 -5.14 1.16
N ALA A 109 18.70 -5.26 0.86
CA ALA A 109 19.77 -5.09 1.86
C ALA A 109 19.90 -3.63 2.37
N LEU A 110 19.25 -2.65 1.73
CA LEU A 110 19.24 -1.24 2.14
C LEU A 110 18.10 -0.90 3.13
N GLY A 111 17.27 -1.86 3.48
CA GLY A 111 16.17 -1.68 4.41
C GLY A 111 16.62 -1.28 5.82
N HIS A 112 15.71 -0.73 6.61
CA HIS A 112 15.96 -0.37 8.00
C HIS A 112 16.43 -1.59 8.81
N PRO A 113 17.45 -1.48 9.66
CA PRO A 113 18.01 -2.63 10.37
C PRO A 113 16.99 -3.35 11.27
N ASP A 114 16.04 -2.64 11.84
CA ASP A 114 15.04 -3.18 12.75
C ASP A 114 13.69 -3.40 12.06
N TRP A 115 13.29 -2.52 11.15
CA TRP A 115 11.94 -2.52 10.53
C TRP A 115 11.93 -3.01 9.09
N GLU A 116 13.09 -3.23 8.47
CA GLU A 116 13.29 -3.74 7.11
C GLU A 116 12.78 -2.84 5.98
N GLY A 117 11.93 -1.87 6.28
CA GLY A 117 11.34 -0.98 5.29
C GLY A 117 12.31 0.09 4.77
N ARG A 118 11.94 0.67 3.64
CA ARG A 118 12.61 1.81 3.00
C ARG A 118 11.60 2.94 2.83
N MET A 119 10.96 3.30 3.95
CA MET A 119 9.93 4.34 3.96
C MET A 119 10.44 5.63 3.34
N SER A 120 9.61 6.29 2.59
CA SER A 120 9.93 7.51 1.86
C SER A 120 10.41 8.63 2.77
N GLY A 121 11.40 9.40 2.27
CA GLY A 121 12.03 10.48 3.02
C GLY A 121 13.01 10.02 4.08
N THR A 122 13.24 8.72 4.26
CA THR A 122 14.20 8.17 5.21
C THR A 122 15.59 8.00 4.57
N ALA A 123 16.59 7.77 5.42
CA ALA A 123 17.95 7.45 4.95
C ALA A 123 17.99 6.18 4.06
N GLN A 124 17.10 5.23 4.31
CA GLN A 124 17.01 3.97 3.57
C GLN A 124 16.45 4.20 2.16
N GLU A 125 15.39 5.01 2.02
CA GLU A 125 14.86 5.41 0.71
C GLU A 125 15.92 6.20 -0.08
N HIS A 126 16.59 7.17 0.54
CA HIS A 126 17.67 7.93 -0.10
C HIS A 126 18.84 7.05 -0.55
N ALA A 127 19.22 6.06 0.26
CA ALA A 127 20.27 5.08 -0.11
C ALA A 127 19.83 4.22 -1.30
N THR A 128 18.54 3.85 -1.36
CA THR A 128 17.96 3.11 -2.48
C THR A 128 17.95 3.94 -3.76
N ALA A 129 17.50 5.19 -3.68
CA ALA A 129 17.54 6.11 -4.81
C ALA A 129 18.97 6.32 -5.33
N GLN A 130 19.94 6.50 -4.42
CA GLN A 130 21.35 6.62 -4.78
C GLN A 130 21.91 5.34 -5.44
N SER A 131 21.51 4.18 -4.96
CA SER A 131 21.87 2.89 -5.59
C SER A 131 21.32 2.81 -7.02
N ASN A 132 20.09 3.24 -7.24
CA ASN A 132 19.47 3.27 -8.57
C ASN A 132 20.20 4.25 -9.51
N LEU A 133 20.56 5.45 -9.03
CA LEU A 133 21.38 6.40 -9.79
C LEU A 133 22.75 5.82 -10.19
N ASN A 134 23.40 5.12 -9.26
CA ASN A 134 24.67 4.48 -9.52
C ASN A 134 24.54 3.41 -10.63
N ASN A 135 23.51 2.57 -10.55
CA ASN A 135 23.22 1.57 -11.58
C ASN A 135 22.96 2.24 -12.96
N PHE A 136 22.10 3.26 -13.02
CA PHE A 136 21.85 3.98 -14.27
C PHE A 136 23.13 4.59 -14.86
N SER A 137 23.98 5.16 -14.01
CA SER A 137 25.28 5.70 -14.42
C SER A 137 26.22 4.60 -14.93
N GLU A 138 26.28 3.44 -14.27
CA GLU A 138 27.08 2.28 -14.69
C GLU A 138 26.61 1.70 -16.03
N PHE A 139 25.32 1.81 -16.34
CA PHE A 139 24.76 1.42 -17.65
C PHE A 139 25.07 2.45 -18.75
N GLY A 140 25.74 3.55 -18.43
CA GLY A 140 26.06 4.61 -19.40
C GLY A 140 24.91 5.56 -19.71
N LEU A 141 23.85 5.55 -18.91
CA LEU A 141 22.71 6.47 -19.08
C LEU A 141 23.05 7.86 -18.54
N ALA A 142 22.45 8.90 -19.12
CA ALA A 142 22.41 10.20 -18.48
C ALA A 142 21.50 10.12 -17.25
N ILE A 143 21.87 10.78 -16.15
CA ILE A 143 21.14 10.68 -14.89
C ILE A 143 20.42 11.99 -14.57
N GLU A 144 19.21 11.90 -14.00
CA GLU A 144 18.50 12.97 -13.33
C GLU A 144 18.25 12.58 -11.86
N ASP A 145 18.83 13.36 -10.96
CA ASP A 145 18.63 13.20 -9.51
C ASP A 145 17.51 14.14 -9.04
N ASN A 146 16.26 13.70 -9.24
CA ASN A 146 15.11 14.48 -8.85
C ASN A 146 14.81 14.28 -7.36
N SER A 147 14.45 15.36 -6.68
CA SER A 147 14.02 15.36 -5.28
C SER A 147 12.86 16.34 -5.10
N PHE A 148 11.86 15.92 -4.35
CA PHE A 148 10.66 16.70 -4.09
C PHE A 148 10.39 16.76 -2.59
N ALA A 149 10.25 17.98 -2.06
CA ALA A 149 9.76 18.17 -0.69
C ALA A 149 8.25 17.95 -0.66
N VAL A 150 7.80 16.97 0.10
CA VAL A 150 6.39 16.60 0.22
C VAL A 150 5.99 16.48 1.69
N PRO A 151 4.77 16.88 2.05
CA PRO A 151 4.25 16.65 3.39
C PRO A 151 4.18 15.14 3.68
N MET A 152 4.85 14.71 4.75
CA MET A 152 4.93 13.28 5.08
C MET A 152 5.19 13.08 6.56
N PHE A 153 4.68 11.97 7.12
CA PHE A 153 4.97 11.58 8.49
C PHE A 153 6.32 10.85 8.60
N GLU A 154 6.86 10.84 9.81
CA GLU A 154 8.06 10.09 10.15
C GLU A 154 7.90 9.45 11.53
N ILE A 155 8.25 8.17 11.63
CA ILE A 155 8.30 7.45 12.91
C ILE A 155 9.67 7.75 13.53
N GLN A 156 9.69 8.36 14.73
CA GLN A 156 10.90 8.81 15.39
C GLN A 156 11.47 7.78 16.37
N ASP A 157 10.57 7.07 17.07
CA ASP A 157 10.94 6.03 18.02
C ASP A 157 10.07 4.79 17.83
N GLU A 158 10.56 3.63 18.33
CA GLU A 158 9.81 2.38 18.32
C GLU A 158 8.48 2.55 19.06
N PRO A 159 7.32 2.28 18.43
CA PRO A 159 6.04 2.35 19.11
C PRO A 159 5.90 1.26 20.17
N GLU A 160 5.24 1.58 21.29
CA GLU A 160 4.94 0.61 22.34
C GLU A 160 3.42 0.44 22.52
N LEU A 161 2.99 -0.80 22.63
CA LEU A 161 1.65 -1.16 23.04
C LEU A 161 1.74 -2.21 24.15
N ARG A 162 1.17 -1.91 25.32
CA ARG A 162 1.23 -2.78 26.48
C ARG A 162 -0.10 -2.80 27.22
N ILE A 163 -0.41 -3.91 27.85
CA ILE A 163 -1.51 -3.98 28.83
C ILE A 163 -0.99 -4.39 30.18
N CYS A 164 -1.68 -3.93 31.21
CA CYS A 164 -1.50 -4.37 32.56
C CYS A 164 -2.75 -5.10 33.01
N ILE A 165 -2.58 -6.32 33.49
CA ILE A 165 -3.60 -7.13 34.13
C ILE A 165 -3.42 -6.98 35.65
N PRO A 166 -4.43 -6.47 36.38
CA PRO A 166 -4.28 -6.21 37.81
C PRO A 166 -4.11 -7.49 38.60
N GLY A 167 -3.30 -7.42 39.63
CA GLY A 167 -3.17 -8.48 40.61
C GLY A 167 -4.31 -8.49 41.66
N THR A 168 -4.27 -9.44 42.55
CA THR A 168 -5.22 -9.45 43.67
C THR A 168 -4.85 -8.34 44.68
N ILE A 169 -5.65 -7.29 44.74
CA ILE A 169 -5.48 -6.21 45.71
C ILE A 169 -6.09 -6.63 47.06
N PRO A 170 -5.30 -6.65 48.15
CA PRO A 170 -5.82 -7.05 49.46
C PRO A 170 -6.94 -6.13 49.93
N PHE A 171 -7.94 -6.69 50.56
CA PHE A 171 -9.04 -5.92 51.17
C PHE A 171 -8.52 -4.86 52.12
N GLY A 172 -8.94 -3.60 51.92
CA GLY A 172 -8.48 -2.46 52.74
C GLY A 172 -7.18 -1.81 52.25
N SER A 173 -6.60 -2.28 51.13
CA SER A 173 -5.48 -1.60 50.46
C SER A 173 -5.97 -0.32 49.78
N THR A 174 -5.09 0.67 49.71
CA THR A 174 -5.30 1.91 48.92
C THR A 174 -4.71 1.79 47.51
N ALA A 175 -4.15 0.63 47.18
CA ALA A 175 -3.66 0.39 45.82
C ALA A 175 -4.81 0.40 44.82
N THR A 176 -4.60 1.03 43.68
CA THR A 176 -5.51 0.96 42.52
C THR A 176 -4.99 -0.11 41.55
N PRO A 177 -5.89 -0.74 40.75
CA PRO A 177 -5.47 -1.69 39.71
C PRO A 177 -4.36 -1.11 38.84
N CYS A 178 -3.35 -1.92 38.58
CA CYS A 178 -2.21 -1.55 37.73
C CYS A 178 -1.36 -0.35 38.20
N SER A 179 -1.52 0.11 39.46
CA SER A 179 -0.65 1.12 40.03
C SER A 179 0.71 0.51 40.43
N ILE A 180 1.69 1.37 40.74
CA ILE A 180 3.00 0.92 41.24
C ILE A 180 2.89 0.15 42.57
N PHE A 181 1.78 0.28 43.29
CA PHE A 181 1.48 -0.42 44.52
C PHE A 181 0.75 -1.76 44.32
N ASP A 182 0.35 -2.07 43.10
CA ASP A 182 -0.18 -3.38 42.71
C ASP A 182 0.99 -4.32 42.42
N LEU A 183 1.55 -4.90 43.45
CA LEU A 183 2.78 -5.71 43.37
C LEU A 183 2.60 -7.05 42.62
N ASN A 184 1.36 -7.48 42.43
CA ASN A 184 1.04 -8.73 41.74
C ASN A 184 0.49 -8.51 40.33
N ARG A 185 0.53 -7.28 39.84
CA ARG A 185 0.11 -6.99 38.45
C ARG A 185 0.99 -7.75 37.47
N GLN A 186 0.42 -8.12 36.35
CA GLN A 186 1.11 -8.68 35.21
C GLN A 186 1.11 -7.65 34.07
N GLU A 187 2.28 -7.35 33.54
CA GLU A 187 2.41 -6.51 32.35
C GLU A 187 2.66 -7.43 31.13
N VAL A 188 1.98 -7.14 30.03
CA VAL A 188 2.12 -7.85 28.75
C VAL A 188 2.52 -6.82 27.72
N ASP A 189 3.72 -6.99 27.16
CA ASP A 189 4.23 -6.19 26.06
C ASP A 189 3.90 -6.89 24.74
N PHE A 190 3.37 -6.14 23.78
CA PHE A 190 3.09 -6.67 22.44
C PHE A 190 4.24 -6.33 21.51
N ASN A 191 4.58 -7.28 20.64
CA ASN A 191 5.66 -7.12 19.67
C ASN A 191 5.21 -6.26 18.50
N HIS A 192 5.89 -5.13 18.28
CA HIS A 192 5.72 -4.32 17.09
C HIS A 192 6.04 -5.14 15.83
N ARG A 193 5.31 -4.89 14.73
CA ARG A 193 5.37 -5.59 13.44
C ARG A 193 4.76 -7.00 13.42
N GLU A 194 4.76 -7.72 14.53
CA GLU A 194 4.18 -9.06 14.61
C GLU A 194 2.76 -9.05 15.17
N GLN A 195 2.57 -8.32 16.27
CA GLN A 195 1.31 -8.27 17.02
C GLN A 195 0.59 -6.95 16.86
N PHE A 196 1.30 -5.86 16.60
CA PHE A 196 0.72 -4.58 16.22
C PHE A 196 1.60 -3.83 15.23
N VAL A 197 0.99 -2.88 14.49
CA VAL A 197 1.65 -2.00 13.52
C VAL A 197 1.06 -0.60 13.63
N LEU A 198 1.94 0.40 13.73
CA LEU A 198 1.54 1.80 13.67
C LEU A 198 1.01 2.14 12.29
N GLN A 199 -0.09 2.89 12.20
CA GLN A 199 -0.70 3.28 10.94
C GLN A 199 -0.19 4.63 10.45
N GLY A 200 -0.21 4.86 9.14
CA GLY A 200 0.26 6.09 8.53
C GLY A 200 -0.50 7.31 9.05
N TYR A 201 0.23 8.39 9.28
CA TYR A 201 -0.25 9.62 9.88
C TYR A 201 -0.90 9.46 11.27
N SER A 202 -0.52 8.41 11.99
CA SER A 202 -0.80 8.30 13.42
C SER A 202 -0.30 9.52 14.18
N GLY A 203 -0.99 9.92 15.21
CA GLY A 203 -0.50 10.94 16.17
C GLY A 203 0.47 10.36 17.18
N SER A 204 1.18 11.26 17.89
CA SER A 204 2.00 10.90 19.03
C SER A 204 1.19 10.74 20.31
N SER A 205 1.65 9.87 21.21
CA SER A 205 1.10 9.71 22.56
C SER A 205 2.17 9.21 23.53
N ASP A 206 1.95 9.51 24.82
CA ASP A 206 2.73 8.94 25.92
C ASP A 206 1.73 8.48 27.01
N TYR A 207 0.83 7.59 26.61
CA TYR A 207 -0.19 7.07 27.54
C TYR A 207 0.37 5.90 28.33
N GLN A 208 0.41 6.07 29.65
CA GLN A 208 0.89 5.08 30.59
C GLN A 208 -0.27 4.51 31.42
N PHE A 209 -0.05 3.38 32.09
CA PHE A 209 -1.08 2.73 32.91
C PHE A 209 -1.71 3.63 33.98
N GLN A 210 -0.93 4.58 34.52
CA GLN A 210 -1.43 5.53 35.52
C GLN A 210 -2.41 6.57 34.96
N ASP A 211 -2.41 6.83 33.67
CA ASP A 211 -3.31 7.79 33.04
C ASP A 211 -4.74 7.27 32.99
N ASN A 212 -4.88 5.93 33.12
CA ASN A 212 -6.16 5.25 33.23
C ASN A 212 -7.14 5.63 32.12
N ILE A 213 -6.64 5.70 30.88
CA ILE A 213 -7.46 6.03 29.72
C ILE A 213 -8.41 4.86 29.43
N PRO A 214 -9.72 5.11 29.34
CA PRO A 214 -10.68 4.06 29.02
C PRO A 214 -10.46 3.50 27.62
N VAL A 215 -10.71 2.20 27.44
CA VAL A 215 -10.82 1.58 26.11
C VAL A 215 -12.28 1.21 25.88
N VAL A 216 -12.83 1.58 24.73
CA VAL A 216 -14.23 1.35 24.36
C VAL A 216 -14.29 0.47 23.12
N ASP A 217 -15.02 -0.63 23.21
CA ASP A 217 -15.31 -1.49 22.06
C ASP A 217 -16.37 -0.83 21.18
N LEU A 218 -15.99 -0.44 19.97
CA LEU A 218 -16.84 0.18 18.95
C LEU A 218 -17.46 -0.87 17.99
N GLY A 219 -17.26 -2.17 18.28
CA GLY A 219 -17.70 -3.24 17.41
C GLY A 219 -17.06 -3.10 16.02
N ASN A 220 -17.87 -3.19 14.97
CA ASN A 220 -17.41 -2.96 13.60
C ASN A 220 -17.50 -1.49 13.16
N ALA A 221 -17.77 -0.58 14.09
CA ALA A 221 -17.87 0.86 13.87
C ALA A 221 -18.88 1.31 12.78
N SER A 222 -19.88 0.48 12.47
CA SER A 222 -20.88 0.76 11.43
C SER A 222 -22.05 1.64 11.90
N ASP A 223 -22.19 1.82 13.21
CA ASP A 223 -23.25 2.63 13.82
C ASP A 223 -22.65 3.91 14.39
N ASP A 224 -23.11 5.07 13.92
CA ASP A 224 -22.62 6.36 14.38
C ASP A 224 -22.77 6.56 15.90
N SER A 225 -23.78 5.93 16.51
CA SER A 225 -24.06 6.05 17.95
C SER A 225 -22.96 5.45 18.84
N VAL A 226 -22.14 4.51 18.34
CA VAL A 226 -21.05 3.93 19.14
C VAL A 226 -19.91 4.93 19.36
N TRP A 227 -19.71 5.84 18.39
CA TRP A 227 -18.68 6.88 18.46
C TRP A 227 -19.03 7.97 19.48
N GLU A 228 -20.32 8.37 19.56
CA GLU A 228 -20.78 9.44 20.46
C GLU A 228 -20.45 9.19 21.94
N ASN A 229 -20.35 7.91 22.33
CA ASN A 229 -20.06 7.50 23.71
C ASN A 229 -18.59 7.23 23.99
N ALA A 230 -17.71 7.41 22.98
CA ALA A 230 -16.30 7.07 23.08
C ALA A 230 -15.37 8.27 23.30
N SER A 231 -15.91 9.47 23.50
CA SER A 231 -15.10 10.68 23.78
C SER A 231 -14.12 10.46 24.95
N ALA A 232 -12.92 10.99 24.83
CA ALA A 232 -11.83 10.88 25.81
C ALA A 232 -11.42 9.42 26.13
N SER A 233 -11.57 8.51 25.16
CA SER A 233 -11.16 7.11 25.29
C SER A 233 -10.32 6.66 24.08
N ILE A 234 -9.71 5.48 24.18
CA ILE A 234 -9.17 4.76 23.02
C ILE A 234 -10.31 3.91 22.45
N GLY A 235 -10.68 4.17 21.20
CA GLY A 235 -11.67 3.37 20.48
C GLY A 235 -11.04 2.11 19.92
N MET A 236 -11.71 0.96 20.10
CA MET A 236 -11.29 -0.32 19.52
C MET A 236 -12.32 -0.80 18.50
N VAL A 237 -11.88 -0.99 17.25
CA VAL A 237 -12.71 -1.40 16.12
C VAL A 237 -12.32 -2.80 15.69
N PHE A 238 -13.29 -3.72 15.68
CA PHE A 238 -13.11 -5.07 15.14
C PHE A 238 -13.43 -5.09 13.65
N GLY A 239 -12.42 -5.37 12.86
CA GLY A 239 -12.37 -5.19 11.42
C GLY A 239 -13.57 -5.61 10.58
N GLN A 240 -13.63 -5.03 9.44
CA GLN A 240 -14.42 -5.37 8.26
C GLN A 240 -15.95 -5.39 8.39
N GLY A 241 -16.55 -4.26 8.32
CA GLY A 241 -17.97 -4.29 8.06
C GLY A 241 -18.66 -2.97 8.04
N GLY A 242 -18.07 -1.93 8.55
CA GLY A 242 -18.75 -0.66 8.60
C GLY A 242 -17.94 0.49 8.03
N VAL A 243 -16.65 0.47 8.25
CA VAL A 243 -15.77 1.56 7.84
C VAL A 243 -14.81 1.06 6.77
N SER A 244 -14.86 1.70 5.61
CA SER A 244 -14.18 1.23 4.40
C SER A 244 -12.69 1.59 4.33
N SER A 245 -12.19 2.48 5.18
CA SER A 245 -10.81 2.95 5.11
C SER A 245 -10.28 3.46 6.45
N ASN A 246 -8.94 3.41 6.62
CA ASN A 246 -8.25 4.02 7.76
C ASN A 246 -8.55 5.52 7.86
N THR A 247 -8.66 6.21 6.73
CA THR A 247 -9.02 7.64 6.66
C THR A 247 -10.35 7.92 7.35
N GLN A 248 -11.39 7.13 7.04
CA GLN A 248 -12.71 7.33 7.64
C GLN A 248 -12.70 7.01 9.14
N LEU A 249 -11.98 5.97 9.57
CA LEU A 249 -11.81 5.65 10.99
C LEU A 249 -11.18 6.81 11.75
N LEU A 250 -10.10 7.38 11.20
CA LEU A 250 -9.39 8.48 11.84
C LEU A 250 -10.24 9.77 11.86
N LEU A 251 -11.01 10.04 10.79
CA LEU A 251 -11.98 11.15 10.76
C LEU A 251 -13.05 11.00 11.84
N ASN A 252 -13.64 9.81 11.98
CA ASN A 252 -14.64 9.54 13.01
C ASN A 252 -14.05 9.68 14.42
N ALA A 253 -12.85 9.17 14.64
CA ALA A 253 -12.15 9.32 15.92
C ALA A 253 -11.90 10.79 16.26
N GLN A 254 -11.49 11.61 15.29
CA GLN A 254 -11.32 13.05 15.47
C GLN A 254 -12.63 13.75 15.81
N GLN A 255 -13.70 13.48 15.04
CA GLN A 255 -15.00 14.13 15.20
C GLN A 255 -15.64 13.84 16.57
N ASN A 256 -15.24 12.72 17.20
CA ASN A 256 -15.77 12.28 18.48
C ASN A 256 -14.77 12.43 19.64
N ASP A 257 -13.69 13.21 19.45
CA ASP A 257 -12.70 13.53 20.49
C ASP A 257 -12.06 12.28 21.15
N LEU A 258 -11.75 11.25 20.38
CA LEU A 258 -11.05 10.08 20.89
C LEU A 258 -9.58 10.42 21.19
N TYR A 259 -9.00 9.74 22.17
CA TYR A 259 -7.60 9.84 22.53
C TYR A 259 -6.69 8.89 21.74
N GLY A 260 -7.26 7.83 21.18
CA GLY A 260 -6.54 6.84 20.38
C GLY A 260 -7.48 5.93 19.62
N LEU A 261 -6.93 5.20 18.68
CA LEU A 261 -7.66 4.24 17.86
C LEU A 261 -6.87 2.95 17.71
N ILE A 262 -7.53 1.83 17.94
CA ILE A 262 -7.01 0.49 17.69
C ILE A 262 -7.93 -0.20 16.67
N LEU A 263 -7.36 -0.62 15.56
CA LEU A 263 -8.04 -1.46 14.58
C LEU A 263 -7.59 -2.90 14.76
N VAL A 264 -8.52 -3.79 15.08
CA VAL A 264 -8.26 -5.22 15.22
C VAL A 264 -8.37 -5.89 13.85
N THR A 265 -7.36 -6.66 13.45
CA THR A 265 -7.39 -7.40 12.18
C THR A 265 -8.51 -8.43 12.15
N TRP A 266 -8.87 -8.85 10.95
CA TRP A 266 -9.87 -9.87 10.72
C TRP A 266 -9.51 -11.20 11.40
N ASP A 267 -10.51 -11.89 11.95
CA ASP A 267 -10.39 -13.29 12.35
C ASP A 267 -10.49 -14.17 11.10
N SER A 268 -9.44 -14.91 10.82
CA SER A 268 -9.39 -15.84 9.68
C SER A 268 -10.39 -17.01 9.79
N THR A 269 -10.95 -17.22 10.97
CA THR A 269 -11.91 -18.33 11.21
C THR A 269 -13.33 -17.98 10.78
N GLY A 270 -13.65 -16.72 10.51
CA GLY A 270 -15.01 -16.21 10.25
C GLY A 270 -15.37 -15.94 8.80
N GLY A 271 -14.49 -16.11 7.82
CA GLY A 271 -14.77 -15.75 6.45
C GLY A 271 -14.29 -16.75 5.39
N GLU A 272 -15.10 -16.91 4.32
CA GLU A 272 -14.76 -17.82 3.20
C GLU A 272 -13.51 -17.37 2.41
N ASN A 273 -13.07 -16.10 2.53
CA ASN A 273 -11.89 -15.55 1.88
C ASN A 273 -11.14 -14.59 2.81
N PRO A 274 -10.33 -15.10 3.75
CA PRO A 274 -9.49 -14.22 4.58
C PRO A 274 -8.51 -13.45 3.69
N PRO A 275 -8.18 -12.18 4.03
CA PRO A 275 -7.15 -11.42 3.36
C PRO A 275 -5.82 -12.19 3.30
N ASN A 276 -5.01 -11.94 2.29
CA ASN A 276 -3.72 -12.66 2.10
C ASN A 276 -2.77 -12.51 3.29
N ASN A 277 -2.87 -11.41 4.05
CA ASN A 277 -2.09 -11.15 5.26
C ASN A 277 -2.54 -11.96 6.49
N CYS A 278 -3.63 -12.74 6.40
CA CYS A 278 -4.10 -13.64 7.46
C CYS A 278 -3.44 -15.03 7.41
N LYS A 279 -2.32 -15.17 6.71
CA LYS A 279 -1.61 -16.44 6.60
C LYS A 279 -0.16 -16.26 7.01
N ILE A 280 0.17 -16.65 8.24
CA ILE A 280 1.55 -16.77 8.67
C ILE A 280 1.99 -18.20 8.41
N PRO A 281 3.12 -18.45 7.72
CA PRO A 281 3.64 -19.80 7.57
C PRO A 281 3.85 -20.48 8.93
N GLY A 282 3.16 -21.61 9.15
CA GLY A 282 3.21 -22.35 10.40
C GLY A 282 2.18 -21.95 11.46
N ASP A 283 1.39 -20.91 11.22
CA ASP A 283 0.28 -20.47 12.07
C ASP A 283 -0.89 -20.09 11.16
N GLU A 284 -1.44 -21.09 10.50
CA GLU A 284 -2.52 -20.95 9.52
C GLU A 284 -3.78 -20.44 10.22
N GLY A 285 -4.04 -19.17 10.16
CA GLY A 285 -5.23 -18.58 10.71
C GLY A 285 -5.02 -17.25 11.43
N ARG A 286 -3.78 -16.90 11.79
CA ARG A 286 -3.47 -15.62 12.39
C ARG A 286 -3.31 -14.53 11.31
N CYS A 287 -4.06 -13.44 11.47
CA CYS A 287 -3.90 -12.24 10.65
C CYS A 287 -2.78 -11.37 11.23
N VAL A 288 -1.75 -11.14 10.44
CA VAL A 288 -0.69 -10.18 10.80
C VAL A 288 -1.23 -8.77 10.60
N PRO A 289 -1.06 -7.86 11.56
CA PRO A 289 -1.34 -6.46 11.32
C PRO A 289 -0.44 -5.93 10.20
N TYR A 290 -0.97 -5.01 9.42
CA TYR A 290 -0.27 -4.42 8.28
C TYR A 290 -0.36 -2.90 8.30
N PHE A 291 0.64 -2.26 7.73
CA PHE A 291 0.65 -0.82 7.55
C PHE A 291 -0.34 -0.39 6.47
N LYS A 292 -1.01 0.72 6.71
CA LYS A 292 -1.78 1.42 5.69
C LYS A 292 -1.76 2.92 5.96
N SER A 293 -1.49 3.67 4.91
CA SER A 293 -1.57 5.13 4.98
C SER A 293 -3.02 5.62 4.96
N VAL A 294 -3.22 6.88 5.33
CA VAL A 294 -4.50 7.57 5.21
C VAL A 294 -4.45 8.56 4.04
N ASP A 295 -5.59 8.81 3.42
CA ASP A 295 -5.71 9.85 2.40
C ASP A 295 -5.76 11.23 3.07
N THR A 296 -4.62 11.91 3.10
CA THR A 296 -4.46 13.21 3.75
C THR A 296 -5.28 14.31 3.08
N SER A 297 -5.71 14.15 1.82
CA SER A 297 -6.52 15.13 1.11
C SER A 297 -7.92 15.31 1.67
N GLN A 298 -8.38 14.36 2.49
CA GLN A 298 -9.71 14.40 3.14
C GLN A 298 -9.73 15.17 4.47
N PHE A 299 -8.59 15.65 4.93
CA PHE A 299 -8.49 16.44 6.16
C PHE A 299 -8.35 17.93 5.84
N GLU A 300 -9.02 18.81 6.57
CA GLU A 300 -8.91 20.28 6.43
C GLU A 300 -7.51 20.79 6.82
N SER A 301 -6.82 20.06 7.69
CA SER A 301 -5.44 20.27 8.10
C SER A 301 -4.76 18.92 8.14
N LEU A 302 -3.45 18.88 8.42
CA LEU A 302 -2.75 17.61 8.65
C LEU A 302 -3.54 16.72 9.62
N PRO A 303 -3.49 15.38 9.45
CA PRO A 303 -4.30 14.46 10.25
C PRO A 303 -4.21 14.76 11.75
N PRO A 304 -5.29 14.55 12.50
CA PRO A 304 -5.31 14.80 13.93
C PRO A 304 -4.23 13.99 14.62
N GLY A 305 -3.66 14.53 15.69
CA GLY A 305 -2.66 13.85 16.50
C GLY A 305 -3.23 12.71 17.33
N ILE A 306 -4.03 11.83 16.73
CA ILE A 306 -4.62 10.65 17.36
C ILE A 306 -3.74 9.45 17.10
N PRO A 307 -3.14 8.80 18.10
CA PRO A 307 -2.38 7.57 17.93
C PRO A 307 -3.30 6.49 17.34
N PHE A 308 -2.84 5.85 16.27
CA PHE A 308 -3.60 4.86 15.52
C PHE A 308 -2.75 3.62 15.24
N MET A 309 -3.16 2.49 15.79
CA MET A 309 -2.49 1.20 15.63
C MET A 309 -3.45 0.16 15.07
N MET A 310 -2.92 -0.75 14.26
CA MET A 310 -3.59 -2.00 13.90
C MET A 310 -2.98 -3.12 14.74
N VAL A 311 -3.81 -3.98 15.32
CA VAL A 311 -3.38 -5.13 16.13
C VAL A 311 -3.88 -6.43 15.51
N SER A 312 -3.19 -7.55 15.80
CA SER A 312 -3.68 -8.88 15.45
C SER A 312 -4.97 -9.22 16.21
N ASN A 313 -5.73 -10.17 15.69
CA ASN A 313 -7.01 -10.54 16.28
C ASN A 313 -6.87 -11.04 17.73
N ASP A 314 -5.89 -11.90 18.00
CA ASP A 314 -5.58 -12.42 19.34
C ASP A 314 -5.24 -11.30 20.33
N VAL A 315 -4.46 -10.30 19.91
CA VAL A 315 -4.16 -9.12 20.74
C VAL A 315 -5.43 -8.31 21.00
N GLY A 316 -6.23 -8.08 19.94
CA GLY A 316 -7.51 -7.37 20.07
C GLY A 316 -8.46 -8.05 21.05
N GLU A 317 -8.61 -9.37 20.98
CA GLU A 317 -9.42 -10.14 21.91
C GLU A 317 -8.87 -10.06 23.33
N GLN A 318 -7.54 -10.15 23.50
CA GLN A 318 -6.91 -10.03 24.82
C GLN A 318 -7.13 -8.62 25.42
N ILE A 319 -7.00 -7.55 24.64
CA ILE A 319 -7.29 -6.18 25.10
C ILE A 319 -8.78 -6.08 25.47
N ARG A 320 -9.68 -6.64 24.69
CA ARG A 320 -11.11 -6.64 24.98
C ARG A 320 -11.43 -7.33 26.30
N ASP A 321 -10.88 -8.52 26.52
CA ASP A 321 -11.18 -9.31 27.71
C ASP A 321 -10.57 -8.69 28.98
N GLU A 322 -9.31 -8.27 28.93
CA GLU A 322 -8.58 -7.82 30.10
C GLU A 322 -8.79 -6.33 30.41
N VAL A 323 -8.98 -5.48 29.40
CA VAL A 323 -9.06 -4.03 29.59
C VAL A 323 -10.48 -3.52 29.44
N VAL A 324 -11.22 -3.89 28.36
CA VAL A 324 -12.59 -3.40 28.15
C VAL A 324 -13.56 -4.04 29.12
N ASN A 325 -13.52 -5.37 29.26
CA ASN A 325 -14.41 -6.16 30.12
C ASN A 325 -13.85 -6.36 31.53
N GLY A 326 -12.54 -6.21 31.71
CA GLY A 326 -11.81 -6.37 32.97
C GLY A 326 -11.50 -5.06 33.70
N GLU A 327 -10.54 -5.14 34.60
CA GLU A 327 -10.00 -3.98 35.35
C GLU A 327 -8.58 -3.60 34.87
N GLY A 328 -8.14 -4.17 33.75
CA GLY A 328 -6.83 -3.90 33.16
C GLY A 328 -6.66 -2.46 32.69
N ARG A 329 -5.43 -2.13 32.34
CA ARG A 329 -5.05 -0.82 31.82
C ARG A 329 -4.23 -0.99 30.54
N ILE A 330 -4.29 0.01 29.68
CA ILE A 330 -3.50 0.07 28.46
C ILE A 330 -2.43 1.17 28.57
N ALA A 331 -1.28 0.92 27.96
CA ALA A 331 -0.27 1.93 27.66
C ALA A 331 -0.04 1.94 26.16
N MET A 332 -0.01 3.14 25.58
CA MET A 332 0.20 3.37 24.15
C MET A 332 1.18 4.53 23.99
N VAL A 333 2.42 4.22 23.60
CA VAL A 333 3.48 5.20 23.38
C VAL A 333 3.82 5.27 21.92
N VAL A 334 3.71 6.45 21.34
CA VAL A 334 3.96 6.72 19.92
C VAL A 334 4.72 8.03 19.80
N SER A 335 5.82 8.00 19.04
CA SER A 335 6.64 9.17 18.73
C SER A 335 6.72 9.31 17.21
N VAL A 336 6.01 10.30 16.67
CA VAL A 336 5.96 10.59 15.24
C VAL A 336 6.03 12.09 14.97
N ASP A 337 6.54 12.48 13.81
CA ASP A 337 6.43 13.83 13.26
C ASP A 337 5.53 13.83 12.04
N ASN A 338 4.34 14.43 12.15
CA ASN A 338 3.35 14.56 11.08
C ASN A 338 3.37 15.95 10.42
N GLN A 339 4.23 16.87 10.88
CA GLN A 339 4.19 18.28 10.50
C GLN A 339 5.25 18.65 9.48
N GLY A 340 6.21 17.75 9.23
CA GLY A 340 7.36 18.00 8.38
C GLY A 340 7.10 17.77 6.91
N GLU A 341 7.92 18.42 6.07
CA GLU A 341 8.16 17.99 4.69
C GLU A 341 9.36 17.06 4.68
N ARG A 342 9.30 16.03 3.84
CA ARG A 342 10.41 15.10 3.61
C ARG A 342 10.84 15.18 2.16
N ASP A 343 12.13 15.06 1.92
CA ASP A 343 12.68 14.93 0.59
C ASP A 343 12.43 13.52 0.07
N VAL A 344 11.59 13.41 -0.94
CA VAL A 344 11.30 12.15 -1.63
C VAL A 344 12.08 12.13 -2.94
N LYS A 345 12.80 11.05 -3.20
CA LYS A 345 13.64 10.93 -4.38
C LYS A 345 12.89 10.33 -5.57
N ALA A 346 13.25 10.79 -6.76
CA ALA A 346 12.72 10.27 -8.03
C ALA A 346 13.82 10.21 -9.08
N PRO A 347 14.85 9.37 -8.86
CA PRO A 347 15.96 9.24 -9.79
C PRO A 347 15.53 8.65 -11.12
N CYS A 348 16.11 9.17 -12.21
CA CYS A 348 15.92 8.65 -13.55
C CYS A 348 17.24 8.44 -14.29
N GLY A 349 17.29 7.37 -15.09
CA GLY A 349 18.29 7.16 -16.12
C GLY A 349 17.69 7.44 -17.50
N ILE A 350 18.41 8.15 -18.36
CA ILE A 350 17.94 8.56 -19.68
C ILE A 350 18.82 7.93 -20.75
N LEU A 351 18.18 7.20 -21.66
CA LEU A 351 18.78 6.73 -22.90
C LEU A 351 18.29 7.63 -24.06
N PRO A 352 19.15 8.51 -24.60
CA PRO A 352 18.73 9.41 -25.66
C PRO A 352 18.32 8.63 -26.93
N GLY A 353 17.19 9.00 -27.49
CA GLY A 353 16.72 8.51 -28.78
C GLY A 353 17.09 9.43 -29.93
N LYS A 354 16.63 9.07 -31.15
CA LYS A 354 16.70 9.89 -32.37
C LYS A 354 15.68 11.03 -32.31
N THR A 355 14.64 10.93 -31.49
CA THR A 355 13.58 11.94 -31.30
C THR A 355 13.45 12.29 -29.82
N ASP A 356 12.82 13.44 -29.55
CA ASP A 356 12.53 13.91 -28.20
C ASP A 356 11.26 13.29 -27.60
N GLU A 357 10.52 12.49 -28.36
CA GLU A 357 9.39 11.72 -27.85
C GLU A 357 9.83 10.72 -26.80
N LEU A 358 9.08 10.64 -25.69
CA LEU A 358 9.47 9.91 -24.51
C LEU A 358 8.72 8.59 -24.34
N ILE A 359 9.46 7.55 -23.97
CA ILE A 359 8.92 6.34 -23.32
C ILE A 359 9.45 6.30 -21.90
N ILE A 360 8.53 6.25 -20.90
CA ILE A 360 8.91 6.20 -19.49
C ILE A 360 8.61 4.81 -18.95
N PHE A 361 9.63 4.17 -18.36
CA PHE A 361 9.52 2.96 -17.56
C PHE A 361 9.66 3.35 -16.10
N GLY A 362 8.79 2.85 -15.23
CA GLY A 362 8.87 3.24 -13.83
C GLY A 362 8.30 2.21 -12.86
N GLY A 363 8.79 2.28 -11.64
CA GLY A 363 8.34 1.56 -10.48
C GLY A 363 8.65 2.38 -9.23
N HIS A 364 8.08 2.03 -8.06
CA HIS A 364 8.46 2.71 -6.85
C HIS A 364 9.54 1.94 -6.09
N HIS A 365 10.46 2.69 -5.44
CA HIS A 365 11.58 2.11 -4.73
C HIS A 365 11.46 2.20 -3.21
N ASP A 366 10.50 2.97 -2.73
CA ASP A 366 10.10 2.97 -1.31
C ASP A 366 9.28 1.73 -0.98
N THR A 367 9.08 1.52 0.30
CA THR A 367 8.22 0.47 0.84
C THR A 367 7.55 0.99 2.11
N VAL A 368 6.53 0.30 2.59
CA VAL A 368 6.02 0.52 3.94
C VAL A 368 7.17 0.43 4.96
N TYR A 369 7.06 1.17 6.07
CA TYR A 369 8.16 1.23 7.04
C TYR A 369 8.49 -0.12 7.68
N ASN A 370 7.51 -1.01 7.81
CA ASN A 370 7.60 -2.26 8.58
C ASN A 370 7.76 -3.51 7.72
N GLY A 371 8.12 -3.38 6.46
CA GLY A 371 8.24 -4.51 5.54
C GLY A 371 9.32 -4.32 4.49
N ALA A 372 10.03 -5.40 4.16
CA ALA A 372 11.09 -5.38 3.17
C ALA A 372 10.62 -5.03 1.75
N GLY A 373 9.31 -5.17 1.45
CA GLY A 373 8.73 -4.82 0.16
C GLY A 373 9.33 -5.58 -1.03
N ALA A 374 9.58 -6.89 -0.88
CA ALA A 374 10.26 -7.66 -1.92
C ALA A 374 9.46 -7.76 -3.22
N VAL A 375 8.13 -7.85 -3.12
CA VAL A 375 7.19 -7.88 -4.25
C VAL A 375 6.67 -6.48 -4.55
N ASP A 376 6.30 -5.73 -3.54
CA ASP A 376 5.74 -4.39 -3.60
C ASP A 376 6.75 -3.37 -3.07
N ASP A 377 7.51 -2.63 -3.90
CA ASP A 377 7.67 -2.85 -5.35
C ASP A 377 9.16 -3.02 -5.73
N THR A 378 9.98 -3.66 -4.83
CA THR A 378 11.39 -3.93 -5.15
C THR A 378 11.50 -4.73 -6.44
N SER A 379 10.56 -5.64 -6.73
CA SER A 379 10.54 -6.42 -7.96
C SER A 379 10.31 -5.56 -9.21
N GLY A 380 9.46 -4.55 -9.13
CA GLY A 380 9.24 -3.57 -10.20
C GLY A 380 10.44 -2.67 -10.40
N THR A 381 11.01 -2.11 -9.32
CA THR A 381 12.27 -1.33 -9.40
C THR A 381 13.41 -2.14 -10.00
N ALA A 382 13.60 -3.40 -9.60
CA ALA A 382 14.63 -4.28 -10.17
C ALA A 382 14.37 -4.57 -11.66
N THR A 383 13.11 -4.68 -12.05
CA THR A 383 12.72 -4.83 -13.47
C THR A 383 13.08 -3.57 -14.26
N VAL A 384 12.84 -2.38 -13.73
CA VAL A 384 13.21 -1.10 -14.36
C VAL A 384 14.74 -1.02 -14.55
N LEU A 385 15.51 -1.42 -13.55
CA LEU A 385 16.98 -1.45 -13.64
C LEU A 385 17.47 -2.42 -14.72
N GLU A 386 16.91 -3.62 -14.78
CA GLU A 386 17.29 -4.61 -15.80
C GLU A 386 16.89 -4.17 -17.20
N LEU A 387 15.71 -3.59 -17.38
CA LEU A 387 15.33 -3.00 -18.66
C LEU A 387 16.28 -1.89 -19.07
N ALA A 388 16.63 -0.98 -18.15
CA ALA A 388 17.59 0.09 -18.40
C ALA A 388 18.93 -0.45 -18.89
N ARG A 389 19.45 -1.47 -18.22
CA ARG A 389 20.70 -2.14 -18.59
C ARG A 389 20.62 -2.77 -19.97
N GLN A 390 19.54 -3.48 -20.27
CA GLN A 390 19.38 -4.16 -21.56
C GLN A 390 19.22 -3.19 -22.73
N PHE A 391 18.42 -2.13 -22.54
CA PHE A 391 18.27 -1.11 -23.59
C PHE A 391 19.57 -0.32 -23.81
N ALA A 392 20.35 -0.07 -22.76
CA ALA A 392 21.68 0.54 -22.90
C ALA A 392 22.63 -0.36 -23.72
N ASN A 393 22.73 -1.66 -23.39
CA ASN A 393 23.53 -2.62 -24.14
C ASN A 393 23.07 -2.74 -25.62
N MET A 394 21.77 -2.70 -25.84
CA MET A 394 21.23 -2.73 -27.21
C MET A 394 21.62 -1.46 -27.97
N ALA A 395 21.57 -0.29 -27.33
CA ALA A 395 21.96 0.96 -27.97
C ALA A 395 23.46 1.00 -28.31
N GLU A 396 24.33 0.40 -27.49
CA GLU A 396 25.74 0.27 -27.79
C GLU A 396 25.97 -0.61 -29.04
N SER A 397 25.23 -1.69 -29.18
CA SER A 397 25.41 -2.67 -30.27
C SER A 397 24.72 -2.29 -31.57
N LYS A 398 23.56 -1.63 -31.51
CA LYS A 398 22.66 -1.36 -32.67
C LYS A 398 22.43 0.12 -32.94
N GLY A 399 22.91 1.00 -32.07
CA GLY A 399 22.72 2.45 -32.16
C GLY A 399 21.48 2.94 -31.38
N GLN A 400 21.27 4.25 -31.41
CA GLN A 400 20.23 4.92 -30.63
C GLN A 400 18.83 4.40 -30.99
N PRO A 401 17.95 4.18 -29.99
CA PRO A 401 16.54 3.90 -30.21
C PRO A 401 15.84 5.07 -30.94
N HIS A 402 14.66 4.83 -31.46
CA HIS A 402 13.88 5.87 -32.11
C HIS A 402 13.43 6.93 -31.11
N TYR A 403 12.80 6.50 -30.04
CA TYR A 403 12.33 7.37 -28.96
C TYR A 403 13.38 7.49 -27.83
N THR A 404 13.40 8.63 -27.16
CA THR A 404 14.15 8.75 -25.90
C THR A 404 13.47 7.93 -24.83
N MET A 405 14.25 7.11 -24.09
CA MET A 405 13.75 6.26 -23.03
C MET A 405 14.18 6.81 -21.69
N LYS A 406 13.24 6.90 -20.74
CA LYS A 406 13.49 7.34 -19.38
C LYS A 406 13.09 6.22 -18.41
N PHE A 407 14.03 5.79 -17.59
CA PHE A 407 13.87 4.75 -16.57
C PHE A 407 13.89 5.43 -15.21
N CYS A 408 12.73 5.49 -14.55
CA CYS A 408 12.56 6.23 -13.31
C CYS A 408 12.15 5.32 -12.17
N THR A 409 12.59 5.65 -10.95
CA THR A 409 12.08 5.03 -9.74
C THR A 409 11.61 6.11 -8.79
N TRP A 410 10.45 5.92 -8.17
CA TRP A 410 9.82 6.94 -7.34
C TRP A 410 9.74 6.51 -5.88
N GLY A 411 10.03 7.42 -4.95
CA GLY A 411 9.64 7.33 -3.57
C GLY A 411 8.24 7.92 -3.34
N GLY A 412 7.67 7.70 -2.16
CA GLY A 412 6.38 8.26 -1.75
C GLY A 412 5.16 7.59 -2.36
N GLU A 413 5.29 6.37 -2.86
CA GLU A 413 4.16 5.64 -3.38
C GLU A 413 3.24 5.19 -2.24
N GLU A 414 3.81 4.53 -1.24
CA GLU A 414 3.12 3.89 -0.13
C GLU A 414 2.37 4.89 0.78
N GLU A 415 2.83 6.12 0.82
CA GLU A 415 2.21 7.21 1.58
C GLU A 415 1.24 8.05 0.74
N GLY A 416 1.03 7.72 -0.53
CA GLY A 416 0.01 8.34 -1.38
C GLY A 416 0.49 8.86 -2.74
N LEU A 417 1.41 8.19 -3.40
CA LEU A 417 1.92 8.51 -4.74
C LEU A 417 2.64 9.88 -4.81
N HIS A 418 3.28 10.31 -3.72
CA HIS A 418 3.82 11.66 -3.61
C HIS A 418 4.90 11.94 -4.65
N GLY A 419 5.88 11.05 -4.81
CA GLY A 419 7.00 11.24 -5.74
C GLY A 419 6.55 11.27 -7.20
N SER A 420 5.71 10.31 -7.63
CA SER A 420 5.23 10.28 -9.01
C SER A 420 4.30 11.46 -9.33
N LYS A 421 3.45 11.89 -8.40
CA LYS A 421 2.62 13.10 -8.55
C LYS A 421 3.47 14.35 -8.69
N ALA A 422 4.49 14.52 -7.84
CA ALA A 422 5.40 15.65 -7.89
C ALA A 422 6.23 15.65 -9.18
N PHE A 423 6.70 14.48 -9.61
CA PHE A 423 7.39 14.31 -10.89
C PHE A 423 6.50 14.75 -12.06
N VAL A 424 5.28 14.23 -12.16
CA VAL A 424 4.35 14.61 -13.23
C VAL A 424 4.05 16.11 -13.19
N ALA A 425 3.85 16.70 -12.02
CA ALA A 425 3.60 18.14 -11.90
C ALA A 425 4.79 18.98 -12.39
N ALA A 426 6.02 18.55 -12.08
CA ALA A 426 7.24 19.24 -12.51
C ALA A 426 7.49 19.14 -14.02
N TYR A 427 7.12 18.02 -14.62
CA TYR A 427 7.37 17.75 -16.05
C TYR A 427 6.13 17.84 -16.95
N LEU A 428 5.01 18.33 -16.41
CA LEU A 428 3.73 18.33 -17.14
C LEU A 428 3.81 18.99 -18.51
N GLY A 429 4.60 20.08 -18.65
CA GLY A 429 4.82 20.74 -19.92
C GLY A 429 5.54 19.86 -20.94
N GLN A 430 6.53 19.09 -20.52
CA GLN A 430 7.28 18.16 -21.39
C GLN A 430 6.48 16.90 -21.75
N LEU A 431 5.58 16.47 -20.87
CA LEU A 431 4.76 15.26 -21.08
C LEU A 431 3.54 15.52 -21.98
N GLN A 432 3.23 16.78 -22.29
CA GLN A 432 2.10 17.19 -23.14
C GLN A 432 2.50 17.57 -24.58
N GLU A 433 3.78 17.76 -24.84
CA GLU A 433 4.36 18.01 -26.17
C GLU A 433 4.62 16.70 -26.93
#